data_0923e6cdb1ab63c70a461da69b2f825d
#
_entry.id   0923e6cdb1ab63c70a461da69b2f825d
#
_cell.length_a   1.000
_cell.length_b   1.000
_cell.length_c   1.000
_cell.angle_alpha   90.00
_cell.angle_beta   90.00
_cell.angle_gamma   90.00
#
_symmetry.space_group_name_H-M   'P 1'
#
loop_
_entity.id
_entity.type
_entity.pdbx_description
1 polymer ?
#
loop_
_entity_poly.entity_id
_entity_poly.type
_entity_poly.pdbx_seq_one_letter_code
_entity_poly.pdbx_strand_id
1 'polypeptide(L)'
;NKTNEVIVIDSKDLKVDFSKNLQGGEYKLEEMAKAAKDLGVSALLEGKIMDLKVRKKSDEVGVFRQMKTTFEAQVRVRIASSRSGKELFNTVKTVTVEESNVRVAENVNADRFFQGNPEILQNLLKEAFLDFTPQILATMDRMSWEGRVAAISGDRIFLNVGRISGLQVGDILKVSDEGDEIYDPQSGNYIGKVPGRLKGTLEVVSYFGQDGSIAVIHSGAGFKENDRVELY
;
A
#
# COMPACT_ATOMS: atom_id res chain seq x y z
N ASN A 1 0.14 -4.61 21.94
CA ASN A 1 -0.57 -4.38 20.68
C ASN A 1 -0.04 -3.07 20.09
N LYS A 2 1.03 -3.15 19.28
CA LYS A 2 1.46 -2.01 18.45
C LYS A 2 0.46 -1.95 17.30
N THR A 3 -0.46 -1.02 17.32
CA THR A 3 -1.21 -0.62 16.13
C THR A 3 -0.21 0.09 15.22
N ASN A 4 0.17 -0.56 14.14
CA ASN A 4 0.90 0.11 13.07
C ASN A 4 -0.03 1.16 12.48
N GLU A 5 0.17 2.42 12.85
CA GLU A 5 -0.58 3.52 12.25
C GLU A 5 -0.10 3.70 10.82
N VAL A 6 -0.98 3.47 9.86
CA VAL A 6 -0.74 3.78 8.46
C VAL A 6 -1.01 5.27 8.26
N ILE A 7 0.03 6.04 7.95
CA ILE A 7 -0.10 7.45 7.60
C ILE A 7 -0.39 7.53 6.11
N VAL A 8 -1.57 8.05 5.77
CA VAL A 8 -1.96 8.29 4.37
C VAL A 8 -1.62 9.73 4.00
N ILE A 9 -0.84 9.89 2.94
CA ILE A 9 -0.46 11.18 2.36
C ILE A 9 -1.19 11.33 1.03
N ASP A 10 -1.92 12.43 0.82
CA ASP A 10 -2.57 12.71 -0.46
C ASP A 10 -1.48 12.97 -1.53
N SER A 11 -1.68 12.45 -2.73
CA SER A 11 -0.78 12.66 -3.87
C SER A 11 -0.53 14.14 -4.18
N LYS A 12 -1.49 15.01 -3.89
CA LYS A 12 -1.37 16.47 -4.06
C LYS A 12 -0.33 17.07 -3.12
N ASP A 13 -0.15 16.49 -1.93
CA ASP A 13 0.81 16.97 -0.94
C ASP A 13 2.25 16.56 -1.28
N LEU A 14 2.41 15.55 -2.13
CA LEU A 14 3.72 15.05 -2.56
C LEU A 14 4.41 15.95 -3.60
N LYS A 15 3.74 16.99 -4.13
CA LYS A 15 4.27 17.91 -5.17
C LYS A 15 4.84 17.20 -6.40
N VAL A 16 4.35 16.02 -6.71
CA VAL A 16 4.75 15.21 -7.86
C VAL A 16 3.62 15.17 -8.88
N ASP A 17 3.94 15.45 -10.12
CA ASP A 17 3.00 15.33 -11.22
C ASP A 17 2.96 13.88 -11.74
N PHE A 18 1.99 13.12 -11.24
CA PHE A 18 1.76 11.75 -11.67
C PHE A 18 0.99 11.64 -13.01
N SER A 19 0.51 12.74 -13.58
CA SER A 19 -0.26 12.73 -14.83
C SER A 19 0.52 12.14 -16.00
N LYS A 20 1.84 12.29 -15.99
CA LYS A 20 2.75 11.73 -17.02
C LYS A 20 2.76 10.21 -17.08
N ASN A 21 2.36 9.56 -15.98
CA ASN A 21 2.32 8.11 -15.87
C ASN A 21 0.94 7.52 -16.20
N LEU A 22 0.01 8.34 -16.69
CA LEU A 22 -1.32 7.90 -17.09
C LEU A 22 -1.30 7.45 -18.55
N GLN A 23 -1.55 6.18 -18.83
CA GLN A 23 -1.67 5.63 -20.18
C GLN A 23 -2.96 4.83 -20.31
N GLY A 24 -3.78 5.16 -21.32
CA GLY A 24 -5.04 4.45 -21.57
C GLY A 24 -6.03 4.50 -20.41
N GLY A 25 -5.99 5.54 -19.58
CA GLY A 25 -6.85 5.68 -18.40
C GLY A 25 -6.38 4.84 -17.18
N GLU A 26 -5.16 4.33 -17.22
CA GLU A 26 -4.54 3.59 -16.11
C GLU A 26 -3.18 4.19 -15.75
N TYR A 27 -2.91 4.27 -14.44
CA TYR A 27 -1.60 4.66 -13.96
C TYR A 27 -0.61 3.48 -14.05
N LYS A 28 0.59 3.76 -14.52
CA LYS A 28 1.73 2.85 -14.42
C LYS A 28 2.25 2.84 -12.97
N LEU A 29 1.52 2.17 -12.10
CA LEU A 29 1.72 2.23 -10.66
C LEU A 29 3.11 1.79 -10.23
N GLU A 30 3.70 0.80 -10.90
CA GLU A 30 5.06 0.32 -10.61
C GLU A 30 6.13 1.36 -10.90
N GLU A 31 6.01 2.09 -12.03
CA GLU A 31 6.95 3.17 -12.38
C GLU A 31 6.82 4.35 -11.39
N MET A 32 5.58 4.70 -11.06
CA MET A 32 5.27 5.74 -10.09
C MET A 32 5.80 5.38 -8.69
N ALA A 33 5.63 4.13 -8.28
CA ALA A 33 6.09 3.65 -6.97
C ALA A 33 7.62 3.76 -6.86
N LYS A 34 8.36 3.40 -7.91
CA LYS A 34 9.82 3.58 -7.94
C LYS A 34 10.22 5.05 -7.84
N ALA A 35 9.53 5.94 -8.57
CA ALA A 35 9.78 7.37 -8.52
C ALA A 35 9.42 7.99 -7.14
N ALA A 36 8.46 7.41 -6.45
CA ALA A 36 8.04 7.85 -5.12
C ALA A 36 8.98 7.40 -3.98
N LYS A 37 9.96 6.52 -4.26
CA LYS A 37 10.94 6.06 -3.28
C LYS A 37 11.67 7.22 -2.60
N ASP A 38 12.08 8.22 -3.38
CA ASP A 38 12.83 9.39 -2.88
C ASP A 38 11.97 10.35 -2.06
N LEU A 39 10.65 10.15 -2.05
CA LEU A 39 9.70 10.94 -1.27
C LEU A 39 9.48 10.38 0.15
N GLY A 40 10.13 9.27 0.50
CA GLY A 40 10.00 8.63 1.81
C GLY A 40 8.69 7.86 2.02
N VAL A 41 7.90 7.60 0.95
CA VAL A 41 6.68 6.80 1.07
C VAL A 41 6.97 5.32 0.89
N SER A 42 6.35 4.47 1.69
CA SER A 42 6.58 3.02 1.66
C SER A 42 5.83 2.32 0.53
N ALA A 43 4.66 2.83 0.15
CA ALA A 43 3.85 2.30 -0.91
C ALA A 43 2.99 3.37 -1.58
N LEU A 44 2.60 3.11 -2.83
CA LEU A 44 1.53 3.84 -3.51
C LEU A 44 0.26 3.02 -3.51
N LEU A 45 -0.86 3.67 -3.20
CA LEU A 45 -2.20 3.11 -3.28
C LEU A 45 -2.98 3.83 -4.38
N GLU A 46 -3.60 3.05 -5.26
CA GLU A 46 -4.53 3.54 -6.28
C GLU A 46 -5.91 2.94 -6.05
N GLY A 47 -6.92 3.79 -6.03
CA GLY A 47 -8.33 3.41 -6.10
C GLY A 47 -8.93 3.82 -7.45
N LYS A 48 -9.59 2.89 -8.15
CA LYS A 48 -10.25 3.15 -9.43
C LYS A 48 -11.70 2.66 -9.39
N ILE A 49 -12.62 3.52 -9.83
CA ILE A 49 -13.99 3.12 -10.11
C ILE A 49 -13.99 2.46 -11.49
N MET A 50 -14.40 1.20 -11.56
CA MET A 50 -14.44 0.42 -12.80
C MET A 50 -15.80 0.50 -13.47
N ASP A 51 -16.87 0.44 -12.67
CA ASP A 51 -18.25 0.46 -13.18
C ASP A 51 -19.21 0.95 -12.09
N LEU A 52 -20.28 1.61 -12.51
CA LEU A 52 -21.38 2.08 -11.66
C LEU A 52 -22.70 1.64 -12.28
N LYS A 53 -23.58 1.02 -11.48
CA LYS A 53 -24.90 0.57 -11.93
C LYS A 53 -25.98 1.01 -10.97
N VAL A 54 -27.12 1.34 -11.55
CA VAL A 54 -28.37 1.61 -10.82
C VAL A 54 -29.42 0.64 -11.34
N ARG A 55 -29.99 -0.16 -10.46
CA ARG A 55 -31.00 -1.14 -10.82
C ARG A 55 -32.23 -1.02 -9.93
N LYS A 56 -33.39 -1.24 -10.52
CA LYS A 56 -34.64 -1.36 -9.80
C LYS A 56 -34.87 -2.83 -9.48
N LYS A 57 -35.09 -3.15 -8.21
CA LYS A 57 -35.47 -4.48 -7.75
C LYS A 57 -36.90 -4.41 -7.25
N SER A 58 -37.78 -5.22 -7.82
CA SER A 58 -39.12 -5.43 -7.29
C SER A 58 -39.15 -6.79 -6.59
N ASP A 59 -39.51 -6.81 -5.32
CA ASP A 59 -39.83 -8.06 -4.64
C ASP A 59 -41.21 -8.54 -5.09
N GLU A 60 -41.29 -9.72 -5.70
CA GLU A 60 -42.56 -10.34 -6.16
C GLU A 60 -43.28 -11.12 -5.06
N VAL A 61 -42.85 -11.00 -3.80
CA VAL A 61 -43.42 -11.77 -2.70
C VAL A 61 -44.50 -10.95 -1.97
N GLY A 62 -45.77 -11.28 -2.23
CA GLY A 62 -46.90 -10.80 -1.46
C GLY A 62 -47.66 -9.59 -2.05
N VAL A 63 -48.77 -9.23 -1.41
CA VAL A 63 -49.72 -8.18 -1.80
C VAL A 63 -49.09 -6.76 -1.74
N PHE A 64 -47.97 -6.61 -1.07
CA PHE A 64 -47.24 -5.32 -0.95
C PHE A 64 -45.95 -5.37 -1.78
N ARG A 65 -45.97 -4.75 -2.94
CA ARG A 65 -44.77 -4.52 -3.77
C ARG A 65 -43.89 -3.46 -3.12
N GLN A 66 -42.86 -3.83 -2.41
CA GLN A 66 -41.81 -2.91 -2.03
C GLN A 66 -40.83 -2.78 -3.20
N MET A 67 -40.74 -1.57 -3.74
CA MET A 67 -39.77 -1.23 -4.79
C MET A 67 -38.51 -0.76 -4.11
N LYS A 68 -37.38 -1.51 -4.32
CA LYS A 68 -36.06 -1.12 -3.85
C LYS A 68 -35.20 -0.71 -5.03
N THR A 69 -34.37 0.28 -4.84
CA THR A 69 -33.33 0.67 -5.80
C THR A 69 -31.99 0.15 -5.31
N THR A 70 -31.28 -0.53 -6.17
CA THR A 70 -29.98 -1.12 -5.89
C THR A 70 -28.91 -0.31 -6.62
N PHE A 71 -27.92 0.16 -5.89
CA PHE A 71 -26.73 0.84 -6.40
C PHE A 71 -25.55 -0.12 -6.30
N GLU A 72 -24.87 -0.33 -7.42
CA GLU A 72 -23.69 -1.18 -7.48
C GLU A 72 -22.49 -0.33 -7.90
N ALA A 73 -21.39 -0.44 -7.16
CA ALA A 73 -20.09 0.09 -7.56
C ALA A 73 -19.08 -1.04 -7.66
N GLN A 74 -18.45 -1.16 -8.83
CA GLN A 74 -17.28 -2.02 -9.00
C GLN A 74 -16.04 -1.15 -8.87
N VAL A 75 -15.22 -1.42 -7.87
CA VAL A 75 -14.01 -0.66 -7.59
C VAL A 75 -12.79 -1.56 -7.53
N ARG A 76 -11.66 -1.05 -7.99
CA ARG A 76 -10.36 -1.72 -7.93
C ARG A 76 -9.43 -0.94 -6.99
N VAL A 77 -8.72 -1.66 -6.15
CA VAL A 77 -7.62 -1.12 -5.35
C VAL A 77 -6.34 -1.85 -5.72
N ARG A 78 -5.28 -1.07 -5.98
CA ARG A 78 -3.93 -1.58 -6.20
C ARG A 78 -2.96 -0.93 -5.21
N ILE A 79 -1.97 -1.71 -4.77
CA ILE A 79 -0.89 -1.24 -3.91
C ILE A 79 0.43 -1.68 -4.51
N ALA A 80 1.36 -0.76 -4.70
CA ALA A 80 2.71 -1.05 -5.17
C ALA A 80 3.75 -0.55 -4.16
N SER A 81 4.75 -1.38 -3.89
CA SER A 81 5.88 -1.03 -3.03
C SER A 81 6.76 0.03 -3.70
N SER A 82 7.02 1.15 -3.04
CA SER A 82 7.93 2.17 -3.55
C SER A 82 9.38 1.68 -3.61
N ARG A 83 9.74 0.72 -2.77
CA ARG A 83 11.07 0.14 -2.74
C ARG A 83 11.37 -0.75 -3.95
N SER A 84 10.50 -1.73 -4.20
CA SER A 84 10.70 -2.72 -5.27
C SER A 84 10.04 -2.33 -6.59
N GLY A 85 9.10 -1.40 -6.56
CA GLY A 85 8.21 -1.08 -7.66
C GLY A 85 7.20 -2.19 -7.98
N LYS A 86 7.16 -3.28 -7.22
CA LYS A 86 6.27 -4.41 -7.49
C LYS A 86 4.88 -4.14 -6.93
N GLU A 87 3.87 -4.58 -7.67
CA GLU A 87 2.51 -4.62 -7.21
C GLU A 87 2.35 -5.71 -6.13
N LEU A 88 1.86 -5.32 -4.96
CA LEU A 88 1.68 -6.18 -3.79
C LEU A 88 0.23 -6.62 -3.62
N PHE A 89 -0.68 -5.82 -4.13
CA PHE A 89 -2.11 -6.04 -4.01
C PHE A 89 -2.82 -5.49 -5.24
N ASN A 90 -3.74 -6.28 -5.79
CA ASN A 90 -4.60 -5.87 -6.89
C ASN A 90 -5.90 -6.65 -6.78
N THR A 91 -6.97 -5.97 -6.39
CA THR A 91 -8.25 -6.63 -6.19
C THR A 91 -9.39 -5.74 -6.66
N VAL A 92 -10.37 -6.35 -7.30
CA VAL A 92 -11.63 -5.74 -7.71
C VAL A 92 -12.73 -6.26 -6.80
N LYS A 93 -13.56 -5.37 -6.29
CA LYS A 93 -14.76 -5.70 -5.53
C LYS A 93 -15.97 -5.01 -6.10
N THR A 94 -17.12 -5.66 -5.94
CA THR A 94 -18.44 -5.06 -6.23
C THR A 94 -19.16 -4.89 -4.90
N VAL A 95 -19.54 -3.67 -4.60
CA VAL A 95 -20.34 -3.32 -3.44
C VAL A 95 -21.73 -2.91 -3.89
N THR A 96 -22.73 -3.37 -3.17
CA THR A 96 -24.14 -3.14 -3.46
C THR A 96 -24.78 -2.50 -2.26
N VAL A 97 -25.46 -1.38 -2.49
CA VAL A 97 -26.27 -0.67 -1.48
C VAL A 97 -27.72 -0.66 -1.95
N GLU A 98 -28.64 -1.04 -1.06
CA GLU A 98 -30.09 -1.01 -1.33
C GLU A 98 -30.73 0.19 -0.62
N GLU A 99 -31.50 0.98 -1.37
CA GLU A 99 -32.26 2.12 -0.87
C GLU A 99 -33.75 1.96 -1.18
N SER A 100 -34.57 2.04 -0.16
CA SER A 100 -36.04 1.94 -0.28
C SER A 100 -36.71 3.24 -0.64
N ASN A 101 -36.08 4.38 -0.36
CA ASN A 101 -36.66 5.72 -0.50
C ASN A 101 -36.37 6.35 -1.86
N VAL A 102 -35.51 5.76 -2.65
CA VAL A 102 -35.14 6.29 -3.98
C VAL A 102 -35.90 5.55 -5.06
N ARG A 103 -36.67 6.27 -5.84
CA ARG A 103 -37.40 5.74 -7.00
C ARG A 103 -36.67 6.09 -8.29
N VAL A 104 -36.34 5.09 -9.07
CA VAL A 104 -35.71 5.26 -10.38
C VAL A 104 -36.60 4.71 -11.49
N ALA A 105 -36.46 5.23 -12.70
CA ALA A 105 -37.11 4.69 -13.88
C ALA A 105 -36.54 3.31 -14.26
N GLU A 106 -37.22 2.54 -15.11
CA GLU A 106 -36.77 1.21 -15.53
C GLU A 106 -35.41 1.20 -16.24
N ASN A 107 -35.18 2.25 -17.05
CA ASN A 107 -33.91 2.43 -17.80
C ASN A 107 -33.22 3.72 -17.34
N VAL A 108 -32.40 3.61 -16.31
CA VAL A 108 -31.63 4.75 -15.78
C VAL A 108 -30.19 4.66 -16.28
N ASN A 109 -29.71 5.75 -16.86
CA ASN A 109 -28.28 5.94 -17.08
C ASN A 109 -27.63 6.26 -15.74
N ALA A 110 -26.71 5.37 -15.28
CA ALA A 110 -26.07 5.48 -13.98
C ALA A 110 -25.28 6.78 -13.84
N ASP A 111 -24.51 7.20 -14.86
CA ASP A 111 -23.70 8.41 -14.81
C ASP A 111 -24.56 9.65 -14.60
N ARG A 112 -25.66 9.77 -15.37
CA ARG A 112 -26.60 10.89 -15.23
C ARG A 112 -27.31 10.89 -13.88
N PHE A 113 -27.63 9.69 -13.37
CA PHE A 113 -28.25 9.56 -12.04
C PHE A 113 -27.32 10.04 -10.94
N PHE A 114 -26.07 9.57 -10.94
CA PHE A 114 -25.09 9.94 -9.92
C PHE A 114 -24.61 11.39 -10.02
N GLN A 115 -24.60 11.98 -11.23
CA GLN A 115 -24.38 13.43 -11.39
C GLN A 115 -25.46 14.26 -10.68
N GLY A 116 -26.71 13.81 -10.72
CA GLY A 116 -27.82 14.45 -10.03
C GLY A 116 -27.92 14.10 -8.54
N ASN A 117 -27.23 13.07 -8.07
CA ASN A 117 -27.30 12.57 -6.70
C ASN A 117 -25.89 12.28 -6.13
N PRO A 118 -25.04 13.29 -5.97
CA PRO A 118 -23.65 13.12 -5.57
C PRO A 118 -23.49 12.51 -4.17
N GLU A 119 -24.44 12.73 -3.26
CA GLU A 119 -24.41 12.17 -1.90
C GLU A 119 -24.54 10.64 -1.92
N ILE A 120 -25.42 10.10 -2.78
CA ILE A 120 -25.60 8.66 -2.95
C ILE A 120 -24.31 8.05 -3.50
N LEU A 121 -23.69 8.70 -4.49
CA LEU A 121 -22.40 8.26 -5.03
C LEU A 121 -21.30 8.26 -3.98
N GLN A 122 -21.19 9.34 -3.20
CA GLN A 122 -20.19 9.45 -2.14
C GLN A 122 -20.34 8.34 -1.09
N ASN A 123 -21.57 8.06 -0.65
CA ASN A 123 -21.85 7.00 0.32
C ASN A 123 -21.51 5.62 -0.26
N LEU A 124 -21.93 5.34 -1.50
CA LEU A 124 -21.63 4.09 -2.19
C LEU A 124 -20.11 3.86 -2.34
N LEU A 125 -19.38 4.89 -2.75
CA LEU A 125 -17.92 4.80 -2.91
C LEU A 125 -17.22 4.66 -1.55
N LYS A 126 -17.69 5.39 -0.53
CA LYS A 126 -17.16 5.25 0.83
C LYS A 126 -17.30 3.81 1.33
N GLU A 127 -18.48 3.21 1.22
CA GLU A 127 -18.69 1.81 1.59
C GLU A 127 -17.80 0.86 0.76
N ALA A 128 -17.72 1.09 -0.55
CA ALA A 128 -16.93 0.28 -1.46
C ALA A 128 -15.42 0.28 -1.10
N PHE A 129 -14.86 1.43 -0.75
CA PHE A 129 -13.44 1.53 -0.40
C PHE A 129 -13.16 1.13 1.06
N LEU A 130 -14.08 1.37 1.99
CA LEU A 130 -13.93 0.92 3.38
C LEU A 130 -13.82 -0.60 3.49
N ASP A 131 -14.50 -1.34 2.62
CA ASP A 131 -14.44 -2.80 2.57
C ASP A 131 -13.03 -3.35 2.24
N PHE A 132 -12.14 -2.52 1.69
CA PHE A 132 -10.74 -2.89 1.45
C PHE A 132 -9.83 -2.66 2.66
N THR A 133 -10.25 -1.91 3.67
CA THR A 133 -9.40 -1.52 4.79
C THR A 133 -8.67 -2.69 5.45
N PRO A 134 -9.31 -3.83 5.78
CA PRO A 134 -8.60 -4.95 6.40
C PRO A 134 -7.52 -5.53 5.49
N GLN A 135 -7.75 -5.58 4.18
CA GLN A 135 -6.82 -6.14 3.20
C GLN A 135 -5.65 -5.19 2.93
N ILE A 136 -5.91 -3.87 2.93
CA ILE A 136 -4.88 -2.84 2.84
C ILE A 136 -3.95 -2.94 4.05
N LEU A 137 -4.50 -2.97 5.27
CA LEU A 137 -3.72 -3.10 6.50
C LEU A 137 -2.90 -4.40 6.50
N ALA A 138 -3.51 -5.54 6.19
CA ALA A 138 -2.79 -6.81 6.10
C ALA A 138 -1.68 -6.80 5.03
N THR A 139 -1.84 -6.04 3.95
CA THR A 139 -0.80 -5.88 2.93
C THR A 139 0.32 -5.00 3.45
N MET A 140 -0.01 -3.92 4.16
CA MET A 140 0.99 -3.05 4.80
C MET A 140 1.80 -3.80 5.86
N ASP A 141 1.15 -4.61 6.70
CA ASP A 141 1.81 -5.45 7.72
C ASP A 141 2.78 -6.48 7.11
N ARG A 142 2.45 -6.98 5.92
CA ARG A 142 3.33 -7.89 5.16
C ARG A 142 4.46 -7.17 4.42
N MET A 143 4.36 -5.88 4.24
CA MET A 143 5.46 -5.09 3.71
C MET A 143 6.56 -5.08 4.75
N SER A 144 7.50 -6.02 4.63
CA SER A 144 8.66 -6.04 5.48
C SER A 144 9.36 -4.68 5.37
N TRP A 145 9.32 -3.93 6.46
CA TRP A 145 10.11 -2.73 6.59
C TRP A 145 11.60 -3.15 6.48
N GLU A 146 12.32 -2.52 5.61
CA GLU A 146 13.71 -2.84 5.33
C GLU A 146 14.50 -1.56 5.17
N GLY A 147 15.57 -1.45 5.92
CA GLY A 147 16.58 -0.43 5.75
C GLY A 147 17.94 -1.05 5.45
N ARG A 148 18.96 -0.21 5.43
CA ARG A 148 20.34 -0.64 5.26
C ARG A 148 21.28 0.08 6.21
N VAL A 149 22.35 -0.61 6.58
CA VAL A 149 23.48 0.03 7.24
C VAL A 149 24.13 0.97 6.25
N ALA A 150 24.09 2.27 6.54
CA ALA A 150 24.67 3.31 5.69
C ALA A 150 26.15 3.55 5.99
N ALA A 151 26.52 3.49 7.28
CA ALA A 151 27.89 3.64 7.73
C ALA A 151 28.09 3.03 9.13
N ILE A 152 29.32 2.73 9.49
CA ILE A 152 29.70 2.25 10.83
C ILE A 152 30.84 3.11 11.34
N SER A 153 30.70 3.63 12.56
CA SER A 153 31.74 4.43 13.23
C SER A 153 31.84 4.03 14.70
N GLY A 154 32.84 3.22 15.03
CA GLY A 154 32.97 2.63 16.36
C GLY A 154 31.80 1.70 16.67
N ASP A 155 31.12 1.98 17.77
CA ASP A 155 29.93 1.26 18.26
C ASP A 155 28.61 1.84 17.71
N ARG A 156 28.67 2.90 16.89
CA ARG A 156 27.50 3.53 16.26
C ARG A 156 27.30 3.01 14.84
N ILE A 157 26.10 2.58 14.57
CA ILE A 157 25.68 2.11 13.24
C ILE A 157 24.64 3.08 12.71
N PHE A 158 24.93 3.68 11.56
CA PHE A 158 24.07 4.63 10.89
C PHE A 158 23.18 3.89 9.89
N LEU A 159 21.88 4.13 9.97
CA LEU A 159 20.89 3.49 9.11
C LEU A 159 20.26 4.54 8.18
N ASN A 160 19.96 4.14 6.95
CA ASN A 160 19.31 4.99 5.94
C ASN A 160 17.79 5.09 6.13
N VAL A 161 17.30 4.84 7.32
CA VAL A 161 15.89 4.77 7.71
C VAL A 161 15.75 5.29 9.13
N GLY A 162 14.66 6.00 9.40
CA GLY A 162 14.46 6.66 10.67
C GLY A 162 13.00 6.86 11.03
N ARG A 163 12.68 8.04 11.57
CA ARG A 163 11.34 8.33 12.07
C ARG A 163 10.28 8.34 10.95
N ILE A 164 10.60 8.90 9.77
CA ILE A 164 9.67 8.94 8.64
C ILE A 164 9.40 7.54 8.10
N SER A 165 10.41 6.66 8.14
CA SER A 165 10.27 5.24 7.82
C SER A 165 9.54 4.44 8.91
N GLY A 166 9.09 5.06 10.00
CA GLY A 166 8.31 4.43 11.06
C GLY A 166 9.12 3.84 12.20
N LEU A 167 10.45 4.04 12.25
CA LEU A 167 11.27 3.60 13.38
C LEU A 167 11.03 4.44 14.62
N GLN A 168 11.13 3.78 15.77
CA GLN A 168 11.10 4.40 17.09
C GLN A 168 12.40 4.14 17.83
N VAL A 169 12.80 5.09 18.69
CA VAL A 169 13.91 4.87 19.62
C VAL A 169 13.55 3.71 20.55
N GLY A 170 14.47 2.76 20.71
CA GLY A 170 14.26 1.50 21.43
C GLY A 170 13.80 0.34 20.54
N ASP A 171 13.53 0.56 19.24
CA ASP A 171 13.23 -0.55 18.34
C ASP A 171 14.45 -1.44 18.16
N ILE A 172 14.20 -2.76 18.20
CA ILE A 172 15.20 -3.78 17.91
C ILE A 172 15.08 -4.18 16.44
N LEU A 173 16.19 -4.16 15.74
CA LEU A 173 16.27 -4.45 14.31
C LEU A 173 17.10 -5.71 14.10
N LYS A 174 16.64 -6.59 13.23
CA LYS A 174 17.45 -7.70 12.70
C LYS A 174 18.40 -7.19 11.63
N VAL A 175 19.61 -7.69 11.62
CA VAL A 175 20.58 -7.40 10.57
C VAL A 175 21.02 -8.70 9.89
N SER A 176 20.93 -8.71 8.57
CA SER A 176 21.37 -9.80 7.73
C SER A 176 22.28 -9.29 6.61
N ASP A 177 23.11 -10.14 6.06
CA ASP A 177 23.81 -9.80 4.81
C ASP A 177 22.82 -9.73 3.63
N GLU A 178 23.30 -9.26 2.48
CA GLU A 178 22.40 -9.03 1.33
C GLU A 178 21.89 -10.33 0.70
N GLY A 179 22.50 -11.46 1.02
CA GLY A 179 22.24 -12.75 0.37
C GLY A 179 22.81 -12.81 -1.06
N ASP A 180 22.90 -14.02 -1.59
CA ASP A 180 23.52 -14.29 -2.88
C ASP A 180 22.49 -14.41 -3.99
N GLU A 181 22.76 -13.80 -5.14
CA GLU A 181 22.00 -14.03 -6.37
C GLU A 181 22.44 -15.34 -7.00
N ILE A 182 21.46 -16.18 -7.33
CA ILE A 182 21.71 -17.49 -7.92
C ILE A 182 21.33 -17.45 -9.40
N TYR A 183 22.28 -17.88 -10.20
CA TYR A 183 22.13 -17.99 -11.65
C TYR A 183 22.28 -19.44 -12.07
N ASP A 184 21.53 -19.84 -13.11
CA ASP A 184 21.64 -21.15 -13.73
C ASP A 184 23.04 -21.28 -14.38
N PRO A 185 23.84 -22.28 -14.01
CA PRO A 185 25.22 -22.40 -14.51
C PRO A 185 25.29 -22.78 -15.99
N GLN A 186 24.21 -23.31 -16.58
CA GLN A 186 24.21 -23.70 -17.98
C GLN A 186 23.68 -22.59 -18.89
N SER A 187 22.61 -21.92 -18.48
CA SER A 187 21.95 -20.89 -19.29
C SER A 187 22.35 -19.46 -18.91
N GLY A 188 22.99 -19.27 -17.75
CA GLY A 188 23.30 -17.94 -17.19
C GLY A 188 22.08 -17.16 -16.73
N ASN A 189 20.89 -17.76 -16.76
CA ASN A 189 19.65 -17.09 -16.37
C ASN A 189 19.57 -16.91 -14.86
N TYR A 190 19.05 -15.76 -14.44
CA TYR A 190 18.75 -15.49 -13.04
C TYR A 190 17.66 -16.43 -12.53
N ILE A 191 17.94 -17.19 -11.47
CA ILE A 191 17.00 -18.11 -10.83
C ILE A 191 16.30 -17.42 -9.65
N GLY A 192 17.04 -16.67 -8.82
CA GLY A 192 16.50 -16.02 -7.62
C GLY A 192 17.61 -15.53 -6.70
N LYS A 193 17.21 -14.95 -5.55
CA LYS A 193 18.11 -14.48 -4.51
C LYS A 193 17.89 -15.30 -3.24
N VAL A 194 18.96 -15.86 -2.70
CA VAL A 194 18.93 -16.57 -1.40
C VAL A 194 18.84 -15.53 -0.28
N PRO A 195 17.99 -15.73 0.74
CA PRO A 195 17.97 -14.86 1.91
C PRO A 195 19.34 -14.74 2.57
N GLY A 196 19.72 -13.54 2.98
CA GLY A 196 20.96 -13.29 3.68
C GLY A 196 21.00 -13.96 5.05
N ARG A 197 22.22 -14.21 5.57
CA ARG A 197 22.42 -14.79 6.89
C ARG A 197 22.22 -13.73 7.96
N LEU A 198 21.52 -14.09 9.04
CA LEU A 198 21.35 -13.23 10.21
C LEU A 198 22.74 -13.02 10.87
N LYS A 199 23.13 -11.75 11.07
CA LYS A 199 24.36 -11.33 11.74
C LYS A 199 24.15 -10.96 13.21
N GLY A 200 22.95 -10.46 13.53
CA GLY A 200 22.62 -10.04 14.87
C GLY A 200 21.47 -9.03 14.89
N THR A 201 21.43 -8.25 15.95
CA THR A 201 20.41 -7.22 16.17
C THR A 201 21.02 -5.89 16.58
N LEU A 202 20.34 -4.80 16.23
CA LEU A 202 20.68 -3.43 16.59
C LEU A 202 19.53 -2.81 17.38
N GLU A 203 19.82 -1.88 18.27
CA GLU A 203 18.84 -1.04 18.96
C GLU A 203 18.92 0.39 18.47
N VAL A 204 17.81 0.97 18.07
CA VAL A 204 17.71 2.38 17.63
C VAL A 204 17.82 3.29 18.85
N VAL A 205 18.81 4.20 18.85
CA VAL A 205 19.06 5.10 19.98
C VAL A 205 18.76 6.57 19.68
N SER A 206 18.84 6.99 18.42
CA SER A 206 18.52 8.36 18.02
C SER A 206 18.31 8.50 16.51
N TYR A 207 17.96 9.72 16.06
CA TYR A 207 17.77 10.03 14.65
C TYR A 207 18.76 11.09 14.19
N PHE A 208 19.01 11.14 12.88
CA PHE A 208 19.79 12.18 12.23
C PHE A 208 19.29 12.46 10.81
N GLY A 209 19.62 13.62 10.27
CA GLY A 209 19.24 14.01 8.92
C GLY A 209 17.73 14.04 8.71
N GLN A 210 17.29 13.76 7.49
CA GLN A 210 15.87 13.79 7.13
C GLN A 210 15.15 12.52 7.57
N ASP A 211 15.72 11.34 7.29
CA ASP A 211 15.17 10.02 7.67
C ASP A 211 16.29 9.01 7.94
N GLY A 212 17.27 9.40 8.75
CA GLY A 212 18.31 8.50 9.24
C GLY A 212 18.14 8.18 10.71
N SER A 213 18.64 7.02 11.14
CA SER A 213 18.75 6.64 12.55
C SER A 213 20.14 6.17 12.92
N ILE A 214 20.47 6.36 14.20
CA ILE A 214 21.68 5.83 14.82
C ILE A 214 21.25 4.66 15.70
N ALA A 215 21.88 3.55 15.52
CA ALA A 215 21.68 2.34 16.31
C ALA A 215 22.98 1.89 16.96
N VAL A 216 22.84 1.12 18.02
CA VAL A 216 23.95 0.44 18.71
C VAL A 216 23.78 -1.08 18.60
N ILE A 217 24.85 -1.82 18.78
CA ILE A 217 24.82 -3.27 18.73
C ILE A 217 24.07 -3.80 19.96
N HIS A 218 22.94 -4.47 19.73
CA HIS A 218 22.23 -5.20 20.78
C HIS A 218 22.76 -6.63 20.90
N SER A 219 22.99 -7.32 19.78
CA SER A 219 23.59 -8.66 19.76
C SER A 219 24.27 -8.95 18.41
N GLY A 220 25.19 -9.91 18.38
CA GLY A 220 25.87 -10.35 17.17
C GLY A 220 27.13 -9.55 16.84
N ALA A 221 27.68 -9.75 15.65
CA ALA A 221 28.91 -9.12 15.17
C ALA A 221 29.04 -9.22 13.64
N GLY A 222 30.07 -8.54 13.11
CA GLY A 222 30.40 -8.62 11.69
C GLY A 222 29.48 -7.81 10.80
N PHE A 223 28.86 -6.77 11.36
CA PHE A 223 28.06 -5.80 10.60
C PHE A 223 28.92 -5.07 9.60
N LYS A 224 28.34 -4.80 8.42
CA LYS A 224 29.00 -4.09 7.32
C LYS A 224 28.06 -3.07 6.72
N GLU A 225 28.61 -2.09 6.02
CA GLU A 225 27.81 -1.21 5.16
C GLU A 225 27.05 -2.04 4.14
N ASN A 226 25.85 -1.59 3.81
CA ASN A 226 24.89 -2.26 2.95
C ASN A 226 24.22 -3.51 3.53
N ASP A 227 24.53 -3.93 4.77
CA ASP A 227 23.75 -4.97 5.44
C ASP A 227 22.27 -4.55 5.54
N ARG A 228 21.39 -5.52 5.34
CA ARG A 228 19.95 -5.34 5.40
C ARG A 228 19.50 -5.29 6.86
N VAL A 229 18.65 -4.32 7.18
CA VAL A 229 18.01 -4.21 8.50
C VAL A 229 16.49 -4.30 8.38
N GLU A 230 15.87 -5.03 9.29
CA GLU A 230 14.42 -5.25 9.36
C GLU A 230 13.96 -5.12 10.82
N LEU A 231 12.69 -4.79 11.05
CA LEU A 231 12.10 -4.87 12.40
C LEU A 231 12.14 -6.32 12.90
N TYR A 232 12.45 -6.47 14.20
CA TYR A 232 12.50 -7.78 14.84
C TYR A 232 11.12 -8.36 15.09
#